data_a2fa7c34b392497231a27a540f62471f
#
_entry.id   a2fa7c34b392497231a27a540f62471f
#
_cell.length_a   1.000
_cell.length_b   1.000
_cell.length_c   1.000
_cell.angle_alpha   90.00
_cell.angle_beta   90.00
_cell.angle_gamma   90.00
#
_symmetry.space_group_name_H-M   'P 1'
#
loop_
_entity.id
_entity.type
_entity.pdbx_description
1 polymer ?
#
loop_
_entity_poly.entity_id
_entity_poly.type
_entity_poly.pdbx_seq_one_letter_code
_entity_poly.pdbx_strand_id
1 'polypeptide(L)'
;MNGDALVLPKPPYPPIAQQMRVQGTVNVQVLIDEKGKVISATPVSGHPFLVAAAKAAAFQARFSPTMLGDQPVKVSGVITYNFVLQ
;
A
#
# COMPACT_ATOMS: atom_id res chain seq x y z
N MET A 1 14.15 1.47 -8.05
CA MET A 1 13.33 0.27 -8.18
C MET A 1 12.76 0.23 -9.60
N ASN A 2 12.80 -0.95 -10.24
CA ASN A 2 12.33 -1.06 -11.62
C ASN A 2 10.81 -1.05 -11.72
N GLY A 3 10.10 -1.51 -10.69
CA GLY A 3 8.66 -1.57 -10.73
C GLY A 3 8.03 -0.27 -10.30
N ASP A 4 7.32 0.39 -11.22
CA ASP A 4 6.60 1.62 -10.95
C ASP A 4 5.12 1.33 -10.71
N ALA A 5 4.48 2.14 -9.87
CA ALA A 5 3.05 2.00 -9.62
C ALA A 5 2.26 2.35 -10.88
N LEU A 6 1.48 1.38 -11.37
CA LEU A 6 0.56 1.57 -12.50
C LEU A 6 -0.82 1.98 -12.00
N VAL A 7 -1.25 1.38 -10.88
CA VAL A 7 -2.49 1.70 -10.20
C VAL A 7 -2.18 1.75 -8.71
N LEU A 8 -2.51 2.86 -8.07
CA LEU A 8 -2.30 3.03 -6.63
C LEU A 8 -3.56 3.65 -6.05
N PRO A 9 -4.60 2.81 -5.77
CA PRO A 9 -5.86 3.33 -5.29
C PRO A 9 -5.71 4.04 -3.96
N LYS A 10 -6.41 5.15 -3.82
CA LYS A 10 -6.44 5.90 -2.57
C LYS A 10 -7.36 5.19 -1.59
N PRO A 11 -6.93 4.90 -0.36
CA PRO A 11 -7.81 4.25 0.61
C PRO A 11 -8.94 5.18 1.03
N PRO A 12 -10.16 4.63 1.22
CA PRO A 12 -11.24 5.43 1.77
C PRO A 12 -10.93 5.78 3.23
N TYR A 13 -11.36 6.96 3.65
CA TYR A 13 -11.18 7.38 5.03
C TYR A 13 -12.18 6.63 5.91
N PRO A 14 -11.75 5.84 6.89
CA PRO A 14 -12.68 5.08 7.72
C PRO A 14 -13.58 6.03 8.53
N PRO A 15 -14.90 5.74 8.61
CA PRO A 15 -15.82 6.62 9.35
C PRO A 15 -15.44 6.81 10.82
N ILE A 16 -14.98 5.76 11.51
CA ILE A 16 -14.59 5.89 12.90
C ILE A 16 -13.39 6.84 13.05
N ALA A 17 -12.45 6.78 12.10
CA ALA A 17 -11.31 7.68 12.15
C ALA A 17 -11.73 9.13 11.88
N GLN A 18 -12.69 9.35 10.99
CA GLN A 18 -13.23 10.68 10.76
C GLN A 18 -13.94 11.22 12.02
N GLN A 19 -14.78 10.40 12.65
CA GLN A 19 -15.51 10.80 13.85
C GLN A 19 -14.58 11.15 15.00
N MET A 20 -13.52 10.36 15.15
CA MET A 20 -12.55 10.56 16.23
C MET A 20 -11.43 11.52 15.84
N ARG A 21 -11.50 12.10 14.63
CA ARG A 21 -10.53 13.04 14.08
C ARG A 21 -9.11 12.49 14.10
N VAL A 22 -8.99 11.21 13.74
CA VAL A 22 -7.70 10.53 13.65
C VAL A 22 -7.14 10.75 12.25
N GLN A 23 -5.92 11.23 12.16
CA GLN A 23 -5.19 11.39 10.91
C GLN A 23 -3.76 10.93 11.11
N GLY A 24 -3.04 10.76 10.02
CA GLY A 24 -1.64 10.37 10.09
C GLY A 24 -1.24 9.48 8.94
N THR A 25 -0.05 8.93 9.05
CA THR A 25 0.60 8.14 8.03
C THR A 25 0.53 6.66 8.40
N VAL A 26 0.20 5.82 7.41
CA VAL A 26 0.26 4.36 7.56
C VAL A 26 1.27 3.83 6.56
N ASN A 27 2.23 3.06 7.03
CA ASN A 27 3.21 2.38 6.19
C ASN A 27 2.82 0.92 6.08
N VAL A 28 2.72 0.41 4.85
CA VAL A 28 2.33 -0.97 4.58
C VAL A 28 3.45 -1.64 3.80
N GLN A 29 4.03 -2.68 4.38
CA GLN A 29 5.02 -3.48 3.68
C GLN A 29 4.29 -4.43 2.74
N VAL A 30 4.71 -4.46 1.48
CA VAL A 30 4.07 -5.29 0.47
C VAL A 30 5.09 -6.23 -0.16
N LEU A 31 4.60 -7.40 -0.59
CA LEU A 31 5.34 -8.31 -1.45
C LEU A 31 4.65 -8.29 -2.81
N ILE A 32 5.43 -8.02 -3.85
CA ILE A 32 4.93 -7.85 -5.21
C ILE A 32 5.47 -9.02 -6.04
N ASP A 33 4.58 -9.70 -6.76
CA ASP A 33 4.98 -10.86 -7.55
C ASP A 33 5.59 -10.45 -8.90
N GLU A 34 5.97 -11.45 -9.69
CA GLU A 34 6.64 -11.26 -10.97
C GLU A 34 5.77 -10.52 -11.99
N LYS A 35 4.46 -10.49 -11.77
CA LYS A 35 3.51 -9.80 -12.67
C LYS A 35 3.16 -8.41 -12.19
N GLY A 36 3.72 -7.97 -11.04
CA GLY A 36 3.42 -6.66 -10.48
C GLY A 36 2.20 -6.64 -9.57
N LYS A 37 1.70 -7.81 -9.17
CA LYS A 37 0.54 -7.92 -8.29
C LYS A 37 1.00 -8.01 -6.83
N VAL A 38 0.30 -7.32 -5.95
CA VAL A 38 0.56 -7.40 -4.51
C VAL A 38 -0.03 -8.71 -3.97
N ILE A 39 0.83 -9.56 -3.42
CA ILE A 39 0.44 -10.87 -2.88
C ILE A 39 0.50 -10.91 -1.36
N SER A 40 1.05 -9.90 -0.72
CA SER A 40 1.09 -9.78 0.75
C SER A 40 1.15 -8.31 1.11
N ALA A 41 0.43 -7.92 2.16
CA ALA A 41 0.44 -6.55 2.66
C ALA A 41 0.35 -6.59 4.17
N THR A 42 1.34 -6.00 4.84
CA THR A 42 1.45 -5.99 6.29
C THR A 42 1.66 -4.56 6.77
N PRO A 43 0.70 -3.97 7.51
CA PRO A 43 0.92 -2.67 8.11
C PRO A 43 2.05 -2.75 9.13
N VAL A 44 3.04 -1.86 9.01
CA VAL A 44 4.19 -1.85 9.92
C VAL A 44 4.16 -0.65 10.85
N SER A 45 3.38 0.38 10.51
CA SER A 45 3.15 1.52 11.40
C SER A 45 1.87 2.22 10.99
N GLY A 46 1.22 2.88 11.93
CA GLY A 46 0.01 3.65 11.70
C GLY A 46 -1.01 3.45 12.80
N HIS A 47 -1.99 4.35 12.84
CA HIS A 47 -3.05 4.29 13.85
C HIS A 47 -3.97 3.10 13.56
N PRO A 48 -4.42 2.37 14.61
CA PRO A 48 -5.29 1.19 14.42
C PRO A 48 -6.56 1.48 13.62
N PHE A 49 -7.13 2.69 13.70
CA PHE A 49 -8.34 3.05 12.95
C PHE A 49 -8.09 3.23 11.44
N LEU A 50 -6.84 3.33 11.02
CA LEU A 50 -6.48 3.61 9.63
C LEU A 50 -5.86 2.40 8.91
N VAL A 51 -5.29 1.46 9.66
CA VAL A 51 -4.47 0.41 9.06
C VAL A 51 -5.25 -0.54 8.17
N ALA A 52 -6.50 -0.85 8.50
CA ALA A 52 -7.30 -1.78 7.68
C ALA A 52 -7.58 -1.20 6.31
N ALA A 53 -7.91 0.10 6.22
CA ALA A 53 -8.17 0.76 4.95
C ALA A 53 -6.89 0.82 4.10
N ALA A 54 -5.75 1.12 4.72
CA ALA A 54 -4.48 1.17 4.02
C ALA A 54 -4.07 -0.21 3.49
N LYS A 55 -4.25 -1.26 4.30
CA LYS A 55 -3.94 -2.62 3.89
C LYS A 55 -4.80 -3.05 2.69
N ALA A 56 -6.11 -2.77 2.74
CA ALA A 56 -7.01 -3.12 1.64
C ALA A 56 -6.62 -2.39 0.36
N ALA A 57 -6.28 -1.11 0.46
CA ALA A 57 -5.83 -0.34 -0.71
C ALA A 57 -4.53 -0.90 -1.27
N ALA A 58 -3.61 -1.33 -0.39
CA ALA A 58 -2.33 -1.90 -0.82
C ALA A 58 -2.52 -3.16 -1.66
N PHE A 59 -3.48 -4.02 -1.30
CA PHE A 59 -3.76 -5.22 -2.09
C PHE A 59 -4.29 -4.92 -3.48
N GLN A 60 -4.87 -3.76 -3.69
CA GLN A 60 -5.41 -3.37 -4.99
C GLN A 60 -4.41 -2.61 -5.85
N ALA A 61 -3.24 -2.28 -5.30
CA ALA A 61 -2.19 -1.63 -6.06
C ALA A 61 -1.64 -2.58 -7.13
N ARG A 62 -1.19 -2.00 -8.22
CA ARG A 62 -0.56 -2.74 -9.33
C ARG A 62 0.71 -2.00 -9.74
N PHE A 63 1.72 -2.78 -10.04
CA PHE A 63 3.03 -2.24 -10.39
C PHE A 63 3.49 -2.86 -11.71
N SER A 64 4.38 -2.17 -12.41
CA SER A 64 5.10 -2.80 -13.50
C SER A 64 6.05 -3.84 -12.93
N PRO A 65 6.30 -4.95 -13.64
CA PRO A 65 7.23 -5.97 -13.15
C PRO A 65 8.61 -5.39 -12.87
N THR A 66 9.23 -5.84 -11.79
CA THR A 66 10.62 -5.54 -11.50
C THR A 66 11.49 -6.57 -12.18
N MET A 67 12.47 -6.13 -12.95
CA MET A 67 13.30 -7.00 -13.75
C MET A 67 14.69 -7.13 -13.15
N LEU A 68 15.20 -8.35 -13.15
CA LEU A 68 16.60 -8.64 -12.88
C LEU A 68 17.16 -9.18 -14.20
N GLY A 69 17.87 -8.32 -14.94
CA GLY A 69 18.19 -8.63 -16.34
C GLY A 69 16.91 -8.68 -17.16
N ASP A 70 16.65 -9.81 -17.80
CA ASP A 70 15.43 -10.07 -18.59
C ASP A 70 14.42 -10.95 -17.83
N GLN A 71 14.64 -11.18 -16.54
CA GLN A 71 13.78 -12.02 -15.72
C GLN A 71 12.95 -11.17 -14.75
N PRO A 72 11.61 -11.30 -14.76
CA PRO A 72 10.81 -10.66 -13.71
C PRO A 72 11.00 -11.38 -12.38
N VAL A 73 11.07 -10.59 -11.30
CA VAL A 73 11.35 -11.11 -9.96
C VAL A 73 10.34 -10.57 -8.97
N LYS A 74 10.17 -11.29 -7.86
CA LYS A 74 9.43 -10.79 -6.71
C LYS A 74 10.25 -9.73 -6.00
N VAL A 75 9.57 -8.71 -5.49
CA VAL A 75 10.22 -7.65 -4.71
C VAL A 75 9.34 -7.29 -3.53
N SER A 76 9.97 -6.81 -2.47
CA SER A 76 9.25 -6.19 -1.37
C SER A 76 9.43 -4.69 -1.42
N GLY A 77 8.47 -3.98 -0.87
CA GLY A 77 8.51 -2.53 -0.81
C GLY A 77 7.62 -2.03 0.29
N VAL A 78 7.56 -0.71 0.45
CA VAL A 78 6.68 -0.07 1.44
C VAL A 78 5.86 0.98 0.71
N ILE A 79 4.54 0.93 0.93
CA ILE A 79 3.63 1.97 0.45
C ILE A 79 3.25 2.83 1.64
N THR A 80 3.39 4.14 1.50
CA THR A 80 3.04 5.10 2.53
C THR A 80 1.73 5.78 2.16
N TYR A 81 0.74 5.69 3.04
CA TYR A 81 -0.55 6.34 2.86
C TYR A 81 -0.70 7.46 3.88
N ASN A 82 -1.09 8.63 3.42
CA ASN A 82 -1.34 9.79 4.28
C ASN A 82 -2.84 10.00 4.41
N PHE A 83 -3.35 9.96 5.64
CA PHE A 83 -4.74 10.25 5.93
C PHE A 83 -4.80 11.63 6.56
N VAL A 84 -5.40 12.57 5.84
CA VAL A 84 -5.48 13.97 6.26
C VAL A 84 -6.95 14.38 6.30
N LEU A 85 -7.36 14.91 7.43
CA LEU A 85 -8.71 15.46 7.59
C LEU A 85 -8.84 16.78 6.84
N GLN A 86 -10.03 17.00 6.26
CA GLN A 86 -10.32 18.22 5.54
C GLN A 86 -11.40 19.03 6.23
#